data_74f3117d61a9104f80e2c797ce2b3570
#
_entry.id   74f3117d61a9104f80e2c797ce2b3570
#
_cell.length_a   1.000
_cell.length_b   1.000
_cell.length_c   1.000
_cell.angle_alpha   90.00
_cell.angle_beta   90.00
_cell.angle_gamma   90.00
#
_symmetry.space_group_name_H-M   'P 1'
#
loop_
_entity.id
_entity.type
_entity.pdbx_description
1 polymer ?
#
loop_
_entity_poly.entity_id
_entity_poly.type
_entity_poly.pdbx_seq_one_letter_code
_entity_poly.pdbx_strand_id
1 'polypeptide(L)'
;MMQFKNVLAAAALALGVSVPAVAQTAEDDGLDYKPYPHMFVGVQGGAQTTFTNYDNLKLITPTASVSFGAFFTPVVGARLHFNGWQNKGGFKDATQDFKYDYKYATSDLDLMLNLSTLFGKKNYYPLNVYLIGGIGLNYACDNDDAYANKNLMPLAYKNDRLSHNARVGAMLDWNLMKNLSLNLEVNANSLGDRYNSKTNGK
;
A
#
# COMPACT_ATOMS: atom_id res chain seq x y z
N MET A 1 13.87 27.42 0.29
CA MET A 1 12.46 27.17 0.66
C MET A 1 11.93 26.11 -0.29
N MET A 2 11.95 24.85 0.14
CA MET A 2 11.51 23.70 -0.68
C MET A 2 10.00 23.78 -0.89
N GLN A 3 9.58 23.91 -2.14
CA GLN A 3 8.14 23.89 -2.46
C GLN A 3 7.70 22.43 -2.58
N PHE A 4 6.99 21.94 -1.59
CA PHE A 4 6.33 20.62 -1.56
C PHE A 4 5.08 20.55 -2.49
N LYS A 5 5.10 21.19 -3.65
CA LYS A 5 3.90 21.34 -4.48
C LYS A 5 3.54 20.17 -5.38
N ASN A 6 4.34 19.10 -5.43
CA ASN A 6 4.16 18.03 -6.41
C ASN A 6 4.25 16.62 -5.80
N VAL A 7 3.65 16.40 -4.63
CA VAL A 7 3.51 15.07 -4.07
C VAL A 7 2.22 14.46 -4.60
N LEU A 8 2.33 13.45 -5.46
CA LEU A 8 1.19 12.66 -5.87
C LEU A 8 0.82 11.74 -4.70
N ALA A 9 -0.39 11.90 -4.18
CA ALA A 9 -0.91 11.03 -3.14
C ALA A 9 -1.87 10.02 -3.76
N ALA A 10 -1.72 8.75 -3.41
CA ALA A 10 -2.67 7.70 -3.72
C ALA A 10 -3.20 7.10 -2.43
N ALA A 11 -4.49 6.84 -2.37
CA ALA A 11 -5.10 6.12 -1.27
C ALA A 11 -5.60 4.76 -1.73
N ALA A 12 -5.42 3.74 -0.92
CA ALA A 12 -5.93 2.41 -1.15
C ALA A 12 -6.69 1.91 0.07
N LEU A 13 -7.79 1.23 -0.19
CA LEU A 13 -8.55 0.45 0.77
C LEU A 13 -8.43 -1.01 0.38
N ALA A 14 -7.93 -1.85 1.27
CA ALA A 14 -7.75 -3.27 1.02
C ALA A 14 -8.36 -4.13 2.12
N LEU A 15 -9.06 -5.17 1.71
CA LEU A 15 -9.53 -6.25 2.56
C LEU A 15 -8.64 -7.47 2.30
N GLY A 16 -8.15 -8.10 3.34
CA GLY A 16 -7.27 -9.22 3.19
C GLY A 16 -7.35 -10.26 4.29
N VAL A 17 -6.67 -11.34 4.04
CA VAL A 17 -6.53 -12.46 4.97
C VAL A 17 -5.04 -12.67 5.23
N SER A 18 -4.67 -12.79 6.49
CA SER A 18 -3.32 -13.14 6.89
C SER A 18 -3.32 -14.50 7.58
N VAL A 19 -2.34 -15.32 7.22
CA VAL A 19 -2.08 -16.60 7.84
C VAL A 19 -0.71 -16.52 8.52
N PRO A 20 -0.62 -16.63 9.84
CA PRO A 20 0.67 -16.77 10.49
C PRO A 20 1.32 -18.07 10.03
N ALA A 21 2.53 -17.96 9.51
CA ALA A 21 3.37 -19.12 9.22
C ALA A 21 3.96 -19.63 10.54
N VAL A 22 3.33 -20.66 11.09
CA VAL A 22 3.80 -21.24 12.36
C VAL A 22 5.01 -22.10 12.09
N ALA A 23 6.14 -21.64 12.52
CA ALA A 23 7.38 -22.43 12.61
C ALA A 23 7.75 -22.69 14.07
N GLN A 24 6.79 -22.87 14.99
CA GLN A 24 7.11 -23.32 16.35
C GLN A 24 5.96 -24.12 16.94
N THR A 25 6.28 -25.35 17.34
CA THR A 25 5.49 -26.19 18.24
C THR A 25 5.51 -25.55 19.65
N ALA A 26 4.58 -24.66 19.91
CA ALA A 26 4.24 -24.29 21.28
C ALA A 26 3.22 -25.30 21.77
N GLU A 27 3.46 -25.92 22.92
CA GLU A 27 2.49 -26.72 23.64
C GLU A 27 1.20 -25.91 23.85
N ASP A 28 0.09 -26.56 23.65
CA ASP A 28 -1.24 -25.96 23.66
C ASP A 28 -1.71 -25.72 25.11
N ASP A 29 -1.29 -24.61 25.69
CA ASP A 29 -1.74 -24.19 27.03
C ASP A 29 -3.13 -23.56 27.04
N GLY A 30 -3.94 -23.75 25.99
CA GLY A 30 -5.34 -23.32 25.96
C GLY A 30 -5.58 -21.82 26.03
N LEU A 31 -4.55 -21.00 25.95
CA LEU A 31 -4.62 -19.55 25.93
C LEU A 31 -4.56 -19.03 24.49
N ASP A 32 -5.38 -18.05 24.20
CA ASP A 32 -5.43 -17.33 22.90
C ASP A 32 -4.17 -16.49 22.64
N TYR A 33 -3.00 -17.03 22.94
CA TYR A 33 -1.72 -16.34 22.88
C TYR A 33 -0.91 -16.79 21.67
N LYS A 34 -0.51 -15.86 20.81
CA LYS A 34 0.45 -16.10 19.75
C LYS A 34 1.86 -15.88 20.33
N PRO A 35 2.75 -16.88 20.30
CA PRO A 35 4.13 -16.67 20.76
C PRO A 35 4.85 -15.65 19.88
N TYR A 36 5.78 -14.92 20.47
CA TYR A 36 6.64 -13.96 19.76
C TYR A 36 8.10 -14.42 19.84
N PRO A 37 8.89 -14.25 18.77
CA PRO A 37 8.49 -13.75 17.45
C PRO A 37 7.68 -14.76 16.63
N HIS A 38 6.79 -14.28 15.76
CA HIS A 38 6.12 -15.12 14.78
C HIS A 38 6.05 -14.47 13.40
N MET A 39 6.13 -15.30 12.36
CA MET A 39 6.02 -14.85 10.96
C MET A 39 4.57 -14.95 10.47
N PHE A 40 4.24 -14.18 9.47
CA PHE A 40 2.94 -14.26 8.79
C PHE A 40 3.07 -14.05 7.29
N VAL A 41 2.11 -14.56 6.57
CA VAL A 41 1.88 -14.30 5.15
C VAL A 41 0.48 -13.72 5.00
N GLY A 42 0.33 -12.68 4.22
CA GLY A 42 -0.96 -12.04 3.95
C GLY A 42 -1.21 -11.89 2.47
N VAL A 43 -2.48 -12.01 2.08
CA VAL A 43 -2.97 -11.67 0.74
C VAL A 43 -4.14 -10.70 0.90
N GLN A 44 -4.18 -9.68 0.04
CA GLN A 44 -5.20 -8.64 0.11
C GLN A 44 -5.67 -8.30 -1.30
N GLY A 45 -6.95 -7.96 -1.41
CA GLY A 45 -7.55 -7.37 -2.59
C GLY A 45 -8.32 -6.12 -2.22
N GLY A 46 -8.35 -5.13 -3.09
CA GLY A 46 -9.00 -3.88 -2.75
C GLY A 46 -9.16 -2.93 -3.92
N ALA A 47 -9.36 -1.69 -3.60
CA ALA A 47 -9.49 -0.59 -4.54
C ALA A 47 -8.56 0.55 -4.15
N GLN A 48 -8.04 1.24 -5.15
CA GLN A 48 -7.19 2.40 -4.97
C GLN A 48 -7.63 3.54 -5.87
N THR A 49 -7.25 4.75 -5.50
CA THR A 49 -7.42 5.94 -6.33
C THR A 49 -6.20 6.83 -6.22
N THR A 50 -5.92 7.56 -7.29
CA THR A 50 -4.82 8.55 -7.33
C THR A 50 -5.40 9.94 -7.14
N PHE A 51 -4.89 10.69 -6.17
CA PHE A 51 -5.30 12.07 -5.94
C PHE A 51 -4.62 12.99 -6.95
N THR A 52 -5.40 13.48 -7.89
CA THR A 52 -4.99 14.46 -8.90
C THR A 52 -6.01 15.60 -8.96
N ASN A 53 -5.75 16.59 -9.79
CA ASN A 53 -6.75 17.66 -10.08
C ASN A 53 -7.96 17.16 -10.92
N TYR A 54 -8.05 15.86 -11.15
CA TYR A 54 -9.16 15.19 -11.82
C TYR A 54 -10.15 14.61 -10.80
N ASP A 55 -11.34 14.20 -11.26
CA ASP A 55 -12.35 13.54 -10.43
C ASP A 55 -11.82 12.17 -9.92
N ASN A 56 -11.43 12.12 -8.67
CA ASN A 56 -10.78 10.95 -8.05
C ASN A 56 -11.67 9.69 -8.05
N LEU A 57 -13.00 9.85 -8.03
CA LEU A 57 -13.94 8.72 -8.08
C LEU A 57 -13.89 7.98 -9.42
N LYS A 58 -13.54 8.68 -10.51
CA LYS A 58 -13.38 8.08 -11.83
C LYS A 58 -12.03 7.39 -12.06
N LEU A 59 -11.11 7.55 -11.10
CA LEU A 59 -9.77 6.97 -11.12
C LEU A 59 -9.66 5.73 -10.23
N ILE A 60 -10.77 5.22 -9.70
CA ILE A 60 -10.77 4.02 -8.87
C ILE A 60 -10.37 2.81 -9.73
N THR A 61 -9.39 2.06 -9.26
CA THR A 61 -8.88 0.84 -9.87
C THR A 61 -8.73 -0.28 -8.85
N PRO A 62 -8.86 -1.54 -9.25
CA PRO A 62 -8.57 -2.66 -8.36
C PRO A 62 -7.09 -2.70 -8.01
N THR A 63 -6.78 -3.30 -6.87
CA THR A 63 -5.41 -3.58 -6.43
C THR A 63 -5.36 -4.95 -5.77
N ALA A 64 -4.22 -5.62 -5.90
CA ALA A 64 -3.94 -6.87 -5.22
C ALA A 64 -2.55 -6.80 -4.59
N SER A 65 -2.41 -7.43 -3.43
CA SER A 65 -1.13 -7.45 -2.73
C SER A 65 -0.86 -8.77 -2.01
N VAL A 66 0.43 -9.02 -1.83
CA VAL A 66 0.95 -10.11 -1.01
C VAL A 66 1.94 -9.51 -0.03
N SER A 67 1.94 -10.00 1.20
CA SER A 67 2.84 -9.54 2.23
C SER A 67 3.46 -10.72 2.98
N PHE A 68 4.72 -10.53 3.38
CA PHE A 68 5.47 -11.46 4.23
C PHE A 68 6.06 -10.65 5.37
N GLY A 69 5.81 -11.06 6.61
CA GLY A 69 6.26 -10.28 7.74
C GLY A 69 6.51 -11.10 8.98
N ALA A 70 6.99 -10.41 10.00
CA ALA A 70 7.19 -10.97 11.32
C ALA A 70 6.81 -9.94 12.40
N PHE A 71 6.15 -10.41 13.43
CA PHE A 71 6.00 -9.68 14.68
C PHE A 71 7.10 -10.11 15.64
N PHE A 72 7.95 -9.17 16.02
CA PHE A 72 9.08 -9.40 16.94
C PHE A 72 8.62 -9.37 18.40
N THR A 73 7.64 -8.51 18.65
CA THR A 73 7.01 -8.30 19.96
C THR A 73 5.50 -8.15 19.77
N PRO A 74 4.70 -8.18 20.85
CA PRO A 74 3.26 -7.87 20.76
C PRO A 74 2.94 -6.50 20.15
N VAL A 75 3.90 -5.56 20.18
CA VAL A 75 3.73 -4.17 19.74
C VAL A 75 4.33 -3.91 18.37
N VAL A 76 5.48 -4.53 18.05
CA VAL A 76 6.29 -4.18 16.88
C VAL A 76 6.42 -5.35 15.92
N GLY A 77 6.11 -5.11 14.68
CA GLY A 77 6.35 -6.01 13.55
C GLY A 77 6.91 -5.26 12.35
N ALA A 78 7.39 -6.02 11.39
CA ALA A 78 7.79 -5.53 10.08
C ALA A 78 7.33 -6.48 8.99
N ARG A 79 7.07 -5.93 7.78
CA ARG A 79 6.69 -6.73 6.62
C ARG A 79 7.30 -6.20 5.33
N LEU A 80 7.52 -7.10 4.39
CA LEU A 80 7.67 -6.81 2.98
C LEU A 80 6.28 -6.89 2.36
N HIS A 81 5.88 -5.84 1.66
CA HIS A 81 4.57 -5.74 1.05
C HIS A 81 4.74 -5.51 -0.45
N PHE A 82 4.18 -6.39 -1.25
CA PHE A 82 4.19 -6.31 -2.70
C PHE A 82 2.78 -6.04 -3.18
N ASN A 83 2.62 -4.96 -3.91
CA ASN A 83 1.34 -4.52 -4.44
C ASN A 83 1.48 -4.26 -5.93
N GLY A 84 0.48 -4.60 -6.71
CA GLY A 84 0.49 -4.36 -8.13
C GLY A 84 -0.89 -4.50 -8.74
N TRP A 85 -1.09 -3.91 -9.87
CA TRP A 85 -2.20 -4.05 -10.82
C TRP A 85 -2.13 -2.92 -11.86
N GLN A 86 -3.29 -2.55 -12.37
CA GLN A 86 -3.49 -1.42 -13.26
C GLN A 86 -3.86 -0.18 -12.44
N ASN A 87 -3.31 0.96 -12.80
CA ASN A 87 -3.69 2.25 -12.23
C ASN A 87 -4.13 3.22 -13.32
N LYS A 88 -4.84 4.26 -12.92
CA LYS A 88 -5.36 5.31 -13.81
C LYS A 88 -4.82 6.66 -13.37
N GLY A 89 -4.30 7.39 -14.34
CA GLY A 89 -3.99 8.80 -14.20
C GLY A 89 -5.02 9.65 -14.93
N GLY A 90 -5.27 10.85 -14.46
CA GLY A 90 -6.15 11.80 -15.11
C GLY A 90 -5.56 13.21 -15.08
N PHE A 91 -5.80 13.94 -16.15
CA PHE A 91 -5.42 15.35 -16.26
C PHE A 91 -6.62 16.13 -16.78
N LYS A 92 -6.91 17.25 -16.14
CA LYS A 92 -7.96 18.18 -16.55
C LYS A 92 -7.34 19.49 -16.99
N ASP A 93 -7.49 19.81 -18.25
CA ASP A 93 -7.14 21.12 -18.80
C ASP A 93 -8.42 21.89 -19.12
N ALA A 94 -8.33 23.22 -19.35
CA ALA A 94 -9.45 24.11 -19.62
C ALA A 94 -10.28 23.66 -20.86
N THR A 95 -9.69 22.86 -21.74
CA THR A 95 -10.29 22.46 -23.03
C THR A 95 -10.53 20.94 -23.18
N GLN A 96 -9.89 20.08 -22.39
CA GLN A 96 -9.99 18.62 -22.54
C GLN A 96 -9.74 17.86 -21.24
N ASP A 97 -10.56 16.83 -21.00
CA ASP A 97 -10.37 15.83 -19.94
C ASP A 97 -9.65 14.63 -20.55
N PHE A 98 -8.48 14.27 -20.00
CA PHE A 98 -7.71 13.14 -20.48
C PHE A 98 -7.47 12.11 -19.37
N LYS A 99 -7.67 10.83 -19.70
CA LYS A 99 -7.36 9.67 -18.84
C LYS A 99 -6.37 8.77 -19.54
N TYR A 100 -5.47 8.19 -18.77
CA TYR A 100 -4.54 7.16 -19.26
C TYR A 100 -4.41 6.05 -18.22
N ASP A 101 -4.20 4.85 -18.73
CA ASP A 101 -4.01 3.65 -17.94
C ASP A 101 -2.52 3.28 -17.96
N TYR A 102 -2.02 2.74 -16.86
CA TYR A 102 -0.68 2.19 -16.75
C TYR A 102 -0.63 1.07 -15.73
N LYS A 103 0.35 0.18 -15.85
CA LYS A 103 0.59 -0.90 -14.91
C LYS A 103 1.68 -0.48 -13.92
N TYR A 104 1.58 -0.98 -12.70
CA TYR A 104 2.58 -0.72 -11.67
C TYR A 104 2.81 -1.95 -10.80
N ALA A 105 3.98 -2.01 -10.22
CA ALA A 105 4.34 -2.93 -9.16
C ALA A 105 5.10 -2.15 -8.07
N THR A 106 4.71 -2.32 -6.82
CA THR A 106 5.35 -1.67 -5.69
C THR A 106 5.90 -2.72 -4.73
N SER A 107 7.06 -2.46 -4.19
CA SER A 107 7.69 -3.24 -3.13
C SER A 107 8.03 -2.33 -1.97
N ASP A 108 7.40 -2.53 -0.83
CA ASP A 108 7.54 -1.71 0.36
C ASP A 108 8.07 -2.51 1.54
N LEU A 109 8.93 -1.89 2.33
CA LEU A 109 9.30 -2.34 3.66
C LEU A 109 8.52 -1.51 4.67
N ASP A 110 7.60 -2.16 5.38
CA ASP A 110 6.71 -1.54 6.35
C ASP A 110 7.11 -1.88 7.78
N LEU A 111 7.08 -0.90 8.66
CA LEU A 111 7.04 -1.06 10.11
C LEU A 111 5.58 -1.06 10.55
N MET A 112 5.22 -1.97 11.45
CA MET A 112 3.87 -2.14 11.98
C MET A 112 3.87 -1.96 13.49
N LEU A 113 3.04 -1.05 13.99
CA LEU A 113 2.87 -0.78 15.43
C LEU A 113 1.46 -1.16 15.87
N ASN A 114 1.34 -2.13 16.77
CA ASN A 114 0.06 -2.54 17.36
C ASN A 114 -0.37 -1.54 18.43
N LEU A 115 -1.28 -0.66 18.08
CA LEU A 115 -1.81 0.36 18.97
C LEU A 115 -2.68 -0.23 20.09
N SER A 116 -3.41 -1.33 19.78
CA SER A 116 -4.24 -2.01 20.79
C SER A 116 -3.41 -2.54 21.95
N THR A 117 -2.25 -3.13 21.64
CA THR A 117 -1.33 -3.62 22.68
C THR A 117 -0.49 -2.49 23.30
N LEU A 118 -0.10 -1.49 22.52
CA LEU A 118 0.71 -0.36 22.99
C LEU A 118 -0.01 0.45 24.07
N PHE A 119 -1.30 0.72 23.86
CA PHE A 119 -2.13 1.49 24.80
C PHE A 119 -3.00 0.61 25.71
N GLY A 120 -3.11 -0.67 25.40
CA GLY A 120 -3.89 -1.63 26.17
C GLY A 120 -3.08 -2.28 27.30
N LYS A 121 -3.78 -3.01 28.13
CA LYS A 121 -3.19 -3.73 29.28
C LYS A 121 -2.94 -5.22 29.00
N LYS A 122 -3.28 -5.69 27.80
CA LYS A 122 -3.18 -7.11 27.41
C LYS A 122 -2.24 -7.28 26.22
N ASN A 123 -1.58 -8.40 26.15
CA ASN A 123 -0.71 -8.77 25.01
C ASN A 123 -1.46 -9.38 23.84
N TYR A 124 -2.75 -9.65 23.99
CA TYR A 124 -3.63 -10.21 22.98
C TYR A 124 -4.99 -9.53 22.98
N TYR A 125 -5.46 -9.20 21.78
CA TYR A 125 -6.80 -8.70 21.51
C TYR A 125 -7.40 -9.45 20.33
N PRO A 126 -8.70 -9.79 20.35
CA PRO A 126 -9.40 -10.37 19.18
C PRO A 126 -9.37 -9.42 17.98
N LEU A 127 -9.44 -8.10 18.24
CA LEU A 127 -9.34 -7.05 17.26
C LEU A 127 -8.12 -6.19 17.59
N ASN A 128 -7.19 -6.09 16.66
CA ASN A 128 -6.00 -5.26 16.77
C ASN A 128 -6.08 -4.09 15.80
N VAL A 129 -5.58 -2.94 16.24
CA VAL A 129 -5.40 -1.75 15.41
C VAL A 129 -3.90 -1.54 15.21
N TYR A 130 -3.47 -1.52 13.96
CA TYR A 130 -2.09 -1.27 13.61
C TYR A 130 -1.95 0.09 12.93
N LEU A 131 -0.89 0.80 13.28
CA LEU A 131 -0.34 1.89 12.50
C LEU A 131 0.80 1.32 11.64
N ILE A 132 0.81 1.69 10.36
CA ILE A 132 1.79 1.20 9.39
C ILE A 132 2.52 2.39 8.81
N GLY A 133 3.85 2.29 8.73
CA GLY A 133 4.69 3.25 8.03
C GLY A 133 5.76 2.54 7.24
N GLY A 134 5.95 2.91 5.98
CA GLY A 134 6.87 2.20 5.11
C GLY A 134 7.52 3.08 4.06
N ILE A 135 8.59 2.53 3.51
CA ILE A 135 9.29 3.07 2.35
C ILE A 135 9.51 1.96 1.34
N GLY A 136 9.52 2.32 0.07
CA GLY A 136 9.67 1.32 -0.98
C GLY A 136 10.00 1.88 -2.34
N LEU A 137 9.92 1.00 -3.31
CA LEU A 137 10.14 1.27 -4.72
C LEU A 137 8.88 0.95 -5.50
N ASN A 138 8.54 1.83 -6.41
CA ASN A 138 7.45 1.65 -7.35
C ASN A 138 8.02 1.58 -8.77
N TYR A 139 7.60 0.57 -9.50
CA TYR A 139 7.93 0.37 -10.91
C TYR A 139 6.67 0.54 -11.74
N ALA A 140 6.64 1.57 -12.58
CA ALA A 140 5.56 1.82 -13.52
C ALA A 140 5.98 1.37 -14.92
N CYS A 141 5.12 0.63 -15.59
CA CYS A 141 5.29 0.09 -16.93
C CYS A 141 4.01 0.22 -17.77
N ASP A 142 4.11 -0.09 -19.06
CA ASP A 142 2.97 -0.02 -19.99
C ASP A 142 2.36 1.39 -20.08
N ASN A 143 3.24 2.38 -20.32
CA ASN A 143 2.88 3.80 -20.40
C ASN A 143 2.52 4.25 -21.84
N ASP A 144 2.15 3.33 -22.71
CA ASP A 144 1.91 3.62 -24.13
C ASP A 144 0.79 4.63 -24.36
N ASP A 145 -0.26 4.57 -23.54
CA ASP A 145 -1.38 5.53 -23.60
C ASP A 145 -0.95 6.95 -23.25
N ALA A 146 -0.12 7.09 -22.21
CA ALA A 146 0.44 8.38 -21.82
C ALA A 146 1.36 8.93 -22.92
N TYR A 147 2.16 8.07 -23.53
CA TYR A 147 3.08 8.45 -24.60
C TYR A 147 2.40 8.78 -25.92
N ALA A 148 1.33 8.07 -26.27
CA ALA A 148 0.53 8.36 -27.47
C ALA A 148 -0.03 9.79 -27.46
N ASN A 149 -0.25 10.34 -26.28
CA ASN A 149 -0.78 11.69 -26.05
C ASN A 149 0.31 12.70 -25.61
N LYS A 150 1.55 12.50 -26.00
CA LYS A 150 2.69 13.36 -25.68
C LYS A 150 2.51 14.83 -26.07
N ASN A 151 1.65 15.14 -27.02
CA ASN A 151 1.32 16.50 -27.41
C ASN A 151 0.55 17.26 -26.31
N LEU A 152 -0.23 16.53 -25.48
CA LEU A 152 -0.94 17.07 -24.32
C LEU A 152 -0.11 16.91 -23.03
N MET A 153 0.83 15.98 -23.05
CA MET A 153 1.73 15.68 -21.93
C MET A 153 3.20 15.71 -22.39
N PRO A 154 3.82 16.90 -22.55
CA PRO A 154 5.17 17.06 -23.15
C PRO A 154 6.27 16.25 -22.42
N LEU A 155 6.01 15.80 -21.21
CA LEU A 155 6.96 15.06 -20.37
C LEU A 155 6.54 13.59 -20.16
N ALA A 156 5.63 13.08 -21.00
CA ALA A 156 5.34 11.66 -21.02
C ALA A 156 6.53 10.86 -21.55
N TYR A 157 6.88 9.80 -20.81
CA TYR A 157 7.97 8.90 -21.20
C TYR A 157 7.41 7.58 -21.68
N LYS A 158 7.98 7.02 -22.72
CA LYS A 158 7.62 5.69 -23.24
C LYS A 158 8.22 4.57 -22.38
N ASN A 159 9.35 4.82 -21.73
CA ASN A 159 10.11 3.81 -21.01
C ASN A 159 9.59 3.62 -19.58
N ASP A 160 9.78 2.41 -19.06
CA ASP A 160 9.52 2.04 -17.68
C ASP A 160 10.21 2.96 -16.68
N ARG A 161 9.56 3.20 -15.55
CA ARG A 161 10.05 4.13 -14.53
C ARG A 161 10.07 3.51 -13.15
N LEU A 162 11.23 3.63 -12.53
CA LEU A 162 11.42 3.35 -11.11
C LEU A 162 11.32 4.65 -10.32
N SER A 163 10.49 4.64 -9.28
CA SER A 163 10.36 5.75 -8.34
C SER A 163 10.34 5.24 -6.90
N HIS A 164 10.73 6.09 -5.97
CA HIS A 164 10.60 5.80 -4.55
C HIS A 164 9.15 6.05 -4.09
N ASN A 165 8.73 5.27 -3.11
CA ASN A 165 7.44 5.35 -2.46
C ASN A 165 7.63 5.52 -0.95
N ALA A 166 6.81 6.36 -0.33
CA ALA A 166 6.63 6.40 1.11
C ALA A 166 5.16 6.20 1.41
N ARG A 167 4.85 5.32 2.37
CA ARG A 167 3.47 5.01 2.72
C ARG A 167 3.21 5.15 4.20
N VAL A 168 1.98 5.51 4.51
CA VAL A 168 1.42 5.48 5.85
C VAL A 168 0.03 4.88 5.78
N GLY A 169 -0.34 4.08 6.78
CA GLY A 169 -1.63 3.43 6.79
C GLY A 169 -2.06 3.00 8.17
N ALA A 170 -3.30 2.55 8.23
CA ALA A 170 -3.87 1.92 9.40
C ALA A 170 -4.54 0.61 8.98
N MET A 171 -4.45 -0.40 9.84
CA MET A 171 -5.03 -1.71 9.59
C MET A 171 -5.81 -2.16 10.83
N LEU A 172 -7.02 -2.64 10.60
CA LEU A 172 -7.79 -3.42 11.55
C LEU A 172 -7.56 -4.90 11.26
N ASP A 173 -7.17 -5.66 12.27
CA ASP A 173 -6.88 -7.09 12.14
C ASP A 173 -7.71 -7.89 13.15
N TRP A 174 -8.65 -8.68 12.65
CA TRP A 174 -9.47 -9.58 13.42
C TRP A 174 -8.87 -10.97 13.45
N ASN A 175 -8.46 -11.42 14.61
CA ASN A 175 -8.04 -12.81 14.84
C ASN A 175 -9.27 -13.73 14.86
N LEU A 176 -9.56 -14.38 13.73
CA LEU A 176 -10.68 -15.31 13.60
C LEU A 176 -10.38 -16.67 14.22
N MET A 177 -9.13 -17.11 14.08
CA MET A 177 -8.61 -18.38 14.61
C MET A 177 -7.13 -18.18 15.01
N LYS A 178 -6.53 -19.16 15.68
CA LYS A 178 -5.09 -19.15 16.03
C LYS A 178 -4.21 -18.78 14.80
N ASN A 179 -4.56 -19.34 13.63
CA ASN A 179 -3.76 -19.25 12.42
C ASN A 179 -4.44 -18.47 11.28
N LEU A 180 -5.50 -17.72 11.58
CA LEU A 180 -6.22 -16.97 10.55
C LEU A 180 -6.71 -15.64 11.10
N SER A 181 -6.34 -14.57 10.40
CA SER A 181 -6.84 -13.22 10.67
C SER A 181 -7.47 -12.65 9.42
N LEU A 182 -8.52 -11.86 9.59
CA LEU A 182 -9.11 -11.01 8.56
C LEU A 182 -8.66 -9.58 8.81
N ASN A 183 -8.16 -8.90 7.78
CA ASN A 183 -7.70 -7.53 7.93
C ASN A 183 -8.36 -6.57 6.94
N LEU A 184 -8.56 -5.36 7.39
CA LEU A 184 -9.00 -4.22 6.60
C LEU A 184 -7.94 -3.13 6.72
N GLU A 185 -7.35 -2.72 5.60
CA GLU A 185 -6.23 -1.79 5.56
C GLU A 185 -6.56 -0.58 4.71
N VAL A 186 -6.23 0.60 5.22
CA VAL A 186 -6.30 1.88 4.50
C VAL A 186 -4.92 2.48 4.45
N ASN A 187 -4.43 2.79 3.25
CA ASN A 187 -3.11 3.33 3.03
C ASN A 187 -3.15 4.63 2.23
N ALA A 188 -2.26 5.53 2.56
CA ALA A 188 -1.89 6.67 1.73
C ALA A 188 -0.44 6.52 1.29
N ASN A 189 -0.20 6.63 0.00
CA ASN A 189 1.12 6.52 -0.62
C ASN A 189 1.53 7.88 -1.18
N SER A 190 2.74 8.31 -0.86
CA SER A 190 3.40 9.45 -1.48
C SER A 190 4.41 8.93 -2.49
N LEU A 191 4.17 9.21 -3.75
CA LEU A 191 4.96 8.74 -4.87
C LEU A 191 5.81 9.89 -5.43
N GLY A 192 7.04 9.61 -5.81
CA GLY A 192 7.88 10.60 -6.47
C GLY A 192 7.30 11.03 -7.83
N ASP A 193 7.59 12.25 -8.29
CA ASP A 193 7.05 12.85 -9.53
C ASP A 193 7.22 12.00 -10.79
N ARG A 194 8.11 11.01 -10.77
CA ARG A 194 8.36 10.10 -11.90
C ARG A 194 7.33 8.98 -12.04
N TYR A 195 6.45 8.82 -11.08
CA TYR A 195 5.48 7.73 -11.04
C TYR A 195 4.45 7.79 -12.18
N ASN A 196 3.95 8.96 -12.51
CA ASN A 196 2.88 9.13 -13.50
C ASN A 196 3.36 9.69 -14.84
N SER A 197 4.64 9.49 -15.17
CA SER A 197 5.25 9.94 -16.43
C SER A 197 5.18 11.45 -16.68
N LYS A 198 4.87 12.24 -15.65
CA LYS A 198 4.77 13.69 -15.73
C LYS A 198 5.76 14.33 -14.77
N THR A 199 6.81 14.95 -15.30
CA THR A 199 7.57 15.94 -14.54
C THR A 199 6.97 17.31 -14.85
N ASN A 200 6.51 18.05 -13.82
CA ASN A 200 6.26 19.46 -14.00
C ASN A 200 7.62 20.14 -14.20
N GLY A 201 7.97 20.32 -15.46
CA GLY A 201 9.14 21.09 -15.81
C GLY A 201 8.97 22.55 -15.31
N LYS A 202 9.78 22.93 -14.40
CA LYS A 202 10.42 24.24 -14.27
C LYS A 202 11.81 23.98 -13.78
#